data_c012ee1c909680cb5ec2ff02970e72c8
#
_entry.id   c012ee1c909680cb5ec2ff02970e72c8
#
_cell.length_a   1.000
_cell.length_b   1.000
_cell.length_c   1.000
_cell.angle_alpha   90.00
_cell.angle_beta   90.00
_cell.angle_gamma   90.00
#
_symmetry.space_group_name_H-M   'P 1'
#
loop_
_entity.id
_entity.type
_entity.pdbx_description
1 polymer ?
#
loop_
_entity_poly.entity_id
_entity_poly.type
_entity_poly.pdbx_seq_one_letter_code
_entity_poly.pdbx_strand_id
1 'polypeptide(L)'
;MTSTILLFFVIMLNPYVIAALLFAVIYGMIVACPYIYKENGVTNLIFDDTVNPKREKNKWLGNLHHFGPLDTCRFDDINLFRLVGKDTIHLEQVIITNHDNVIILRKFFGNTKIIVPVDVAVSLKVNNLYGELQFLGQPVYELRNESLSLTTPDFKRAHKSVKIVLSTFVGNVEVVRK
;
A
#
# COMPACT_ATOMS: atom_id res chain seq x y z
N MET A 1 16.66 9.66 -46.73
CA MET A 1 16.12 9.00 -45.57
C MET A 1 17.03 9.03 -44.34
N THR A 2 18.31 8.73 -44.44
CA THR A 2 19.27 8.75 -43.33
C THR A 2 19.43 10.11 -42.66
N SER A 3 19.42 11.21 -43.43
CA SER A 3 19.55 12.57 -42.90
C SER A 3 18.40 12.99 -41.98
N THR A 4 17.17 12.59 -42.32
CA THR A 4 15.96 12.93 -41.55
C THR A 4 15.92 12.21 -40.19
N ILE A 5 16.38 10.96 -40.15
CA ILE A 5 16.50 10.15 -38.94
C ILE A 5 17.54 10.75 -38.00
N LEU A 6 18.68 11.17 -38.57
CA LEU A 6 19.78 11.76 -37.80
C LEU A 6 19.38 13.11 -37.21
N LEU A 7 18.66 13.93 -37.97
CA LEU A 7 18.13 15.21 -37.50
C LEU A 7 17.11 15.01 -36.34
N PHE A 8 16.25 14.01 -36.46
CA PHE A 8 15.30 13.65 -35.40
C PHE A 8 16.02 13.27 -34.08
N PHE A 9 17.09 12.45 -34.17
CA PHE A 9 17.88 12.08 -33.01
C PHE A 9 18.60 13.29 -32.37
N VAL A 10 19.14 14.20 -33.18
CA VAL A 10 19.81 15.42 -32.69
C VAL A 10 18.82 16.32 -31.95
N ILE A 11 17.60 16.46 -32.45
CA ILE A 11 16.55 17.24 -31.79
C ILE A 11 16.11 16.56 -30.48
N MET A 12 15.91 15.25 -30.49
CA MET A 12 15.49 14.50 -29.30
C MET A 12 16.55 14.44 -28.20
N LEU A 13 17.83 14.47 -28.55
CA LEU A 13 18.94 14.52 -27.58
C LEU A 13 19.24 15.94 -27.07
N ASN A 14 18.57 16.96 -27.59
CA ASN A 14 18.75 18.32 -27.09
C ASN A 14 18.25 18.42 -25.64
N PRO A 15 19.07 18.89 -24.67
CA PRO A 15 18.68 18.96 -23.27
C PRO A 15 17.46 19.82 -23.00
N TYR A 16 17.20 20.84 -23.83
CA TYR A 16 16.00 21.67 -23.72
C TYR A 16 14.73 20.91 -24.15
N VAL A 17 14.82 20.05 -25.16
CA VAL A 17 13.69 19.20 -25.58
C VAL A 17 13.38 18.15 -24.53
N ILE A 18 14.40 17.53 -23.95
CA ILE A 18 14.24 16.58 -22.85
C ILE A 18 13.60 17.25 -21.63
N ALA A 19 14.09 18.44 -21.26
CA ALA A 19 13.50 19.22 -20.17
C ALA A 19 12.03 19.57 -20.44
N ALA A 20 11.70 20.03 -21.64
CA ALA A 20 10.32 20.35 -22.04
C ALA A 20 9.40 19.13 -21.97
N LEU A 21 9.87 17.96 -22.42
CA LEU A 21 9.12 16.69 -22.30
C LEU A 21 8.90 16.28 -20.84
N LEU A 22 9.91 16.40 -19.99
CA LEU A 22 9.77 16.14 -18.56
C LEU A 22 8.76 17.08 -17.90
N PHE A 23 8.82 18.37 -18.21
CA PHE A 23 7.82 19.33 -17.73
C PHE A 23 6.42 19.02 -18.23
N ALA A 24 6.25 18.62 -19.50
CA ALA A 24 4.97 18.22 -20.05
C ALA A 24 4.38 16.99 -19.36
N VAL A 25 5.22 16.00 -19.04
CA VAL A 25 4.81 14.80 -18.28
C VAL A 25 4.39 15.17 -16.85
N ILE A 26 5.20 15.99 -16.16
CA ILE A 26 4.88 16.45 -14.81
C ILE A 26 3.58 17.26 -14.79
N TYR A 27 3.45 18.20 -15.74
CA TYR A 27 2.23 19.00 -15.88
C TYR A 27 1.02 18.13 -16.20
N GLY A 28 1.17 17.18 -17.12
CA GLY A 28 0.12 16.19 -17.44
C GLY A 28 -0.31 15.38 -16.21
N MET A 29 0.64 14.93 -15.38
CA MET A 29 0.34 14.26 -14.12
C MET A 29 -0.43 15.16 -13.14
N ILE A 30 -0.02 16.42 -12.99
CA ILE A 30 -0.69 17.38 -12.10
C ILE A 30 -2.10 17.70 -12.58
N VAL A 31 -2.30 17.89 -13.89
CA VAL A 31 -3.61 18.20 -14.47
C VAL A 31 -4.52 16.97 -14.54
N ALA A 32 -3.98 15.80 -14.85
CA ALA A 32 -4.74 14.56 -14.90
C ALA A 32 -5.13 14.04 -13.51
N CYS A 33 -4.34 14.35 -12.46
CA CYS A 33 -4.61 13.92 -11.11
C CYS A 33 -6.00 14.35 -10.59
N PRO A 34 -6.48 15.62 -10.75
CA PRO A 34 -7.83 16.00 -10.37
C PRO A 34 -8.90 15.42 -11.31
N TYR A 35 -8.58 15.14 -12.56
CA TYR A 35 -9.52 14.56 -13.53
C TYR A 35 -9.78 13.08 -13.22
N ILE A 36 -8.73 12.32 -12.91
CA ILE A 36 -8.83 10.92 -12.42
C ILE A 36 -9.58 10.86 -11.08
N TYR A 37 -9.43 11.90 -10.25
CA TYR A 37 -10.11 12.00 -8.97
C TYR A 37 -11.62 12.33 -9.11
N LYS A 38 -12.03 12.93 -10.23
CA LYS A 38 -13.43 13.37 -10.48
C LYS A 38 -14.27 12.31 -11.21
N GLU A 39 -13.64 11.35 -11.87
CA GLU A 39 -14.35 10.25 -12.51
C GLU A 39 -14.78 9.23 -11.46
N ASN A 40 -15.98 9.46 -10.91
CA ASN A 40 -16.71 8.46 -10.16
C ASN A 40 -17.04 7.32 -11.12
N GLY A 41 -16.15 6.38 -11.24
CA GLY A 41 -16.44 5.10 -11.87
C GLY A 41 -17.58 4.45 -11.09
N VAL A 42 -18.79 4.66 -11.54
CA VAL A 42 -19.95 3.96 -11.05
C VAL A 42 -19.88 2.56 -11.65
N THR A 43 -19.18 1.68 -10.97
CA THR A 43 -19.37 0.25 -11.19
C THR A 43 -20.74 -0.08 -10.59
N ASN A 44 -21.76 -0.18 -11.42
CA ASN A 44 -23.07 -0.67 -11.00
C ASN A 44 -22.94 -2.16 -10.73
N LEU A 45 -22.52 -2.52 -9.54
CA LEU A 45 -22.69 -3.87 -9.02
C LEU A 45 -24.15 -3.96 -8.57
N ILE A 46 -24.94 -4.74 -9.28
CA ILE A 46 -26.30 -5.08 -8.87
C ILE A 46 -26.15 -6.10 -7.74
N PHE A 47 -26.23 -5.64 -6.51
CA PHE A 47 -26.33 -6.52 -5.34
C PHE A 47 -27.80 -6.74 -5.01
N ASP A 48 -28.11 -7.95 -4.59
CA ASP A 48 -29.38 -8.27 -3.95
C ASP A 48 -29.59 -7.35 -2.75
N ASP A 49 -30.84 -6.99 -2.43
CA ASP A 49 -31.25 -5.93 -1.50
C ASP A 49 -30.68 -5.99 -0.06
N THR A 50 -29.86 -7.00 0.25
CA THR A 50 -29.33 -7.25 1.59
C THR A 50 -27.87 -6.78 1.80
N VAL A 51 -27.15 -6.36 0.75
CA VAL A 51 -25.75 -5.99 0.85
C VAL A 51 -25.56 -4.47 0.65
N ASN A 52 -25.23 -3.76 1.71
CA ASN A 52 -24.84 -2.36 1.64
C ASN A 52 -23.36 -2.24 1.19
N PRO A 53 -23.08 -1.73 -0.01
CA PRO A 53 -21.70 -1.56 -0.47
C PRO A 53 -20.99 -0.49 0.34
N LYS A 54 -19.94 -0.88 1.07
CA LYS A 54 -19.07 0.05 1.78
C LYS A 54 -18.07 0.62 0.80
N ARG A 55 -18.11 1.93 0.57
CA ARG A 55 -17.14 2.62 -0.29
C ARG A 55 -16.05 3.24 0.56
N GLU A 56 -14.83 2.76 0.40
CA GLU A 56 -13.65 3.36 1.00
C GLU A 56 -12.85 4.14 -0.05
N LYS A 57 -12.58 5.42 0.25
CA LYS A 57 -11.74 6.25 -0.62
C LYS A 57 -10.28 6.09 -0.23
N ASN A 58 -9.49 5.50 -1.09
CA ASN A 58 -8.05 5.40 -0.91
C ASN A 58 -7.38 6.76 -1.18
N LYS A 59 -6.58 7.25 -0.23
CA LYS A 59 -5.71 8.41 -0.46
C LYS A 59 -4.42 7.93 -1.12
N TRP A 60 -4.11 8.43 -2.28
CA TRP A 60 -2.94 8.01 -3.06
C TRP A 60 -1.62 8.53 -2.52
N LEU A 61 -1.63 9.72 -1.90
CA LEU A 61 -0.46 10.46 -1.45
C LEU A 61 -0.61 10.89 0.02
N GLY A 62 0.52 11.03 0.71
CA GLY A 62 0.60 11.56 2.06
C GLY A 62 0.64 10.49 3.14
N ASN A 63 0.83 10.92 4.38
CA ASN A 63 0.88 10.03 5.53
C ASN A 63 -0.55 9.69 6.00
N LEU A 64 -0.78 8.45 6.35
CA LEU A 64 -2.06 8.00 6.83
C LEU A 64 -1.89 7.20 8.13
N HIS A 65 -2.76 7.48 9.10
CA HIS A 65 -2.94 6.68 10.29
C HIS A 65 -4.28 5.96 10.16
N HIS A 66 -4.23 4.65 10.13
CA HIS A 66 -5.41 3.81 10.08
C HIS A 66 -5.77 3.39 11.50
N PHE A 67 -7.05 3.50 11.84
CA PHE A 67 -7.60 3.25 13.16
C PHE A 67 -7.05 4.20 14.22
N GLY A 68 -7.51 5.44 14.20
CA GLY A 68 -7.22 6.43 15.22
C GLY A 68 -8.01 6.18 16.54
N PRO A 69 -7.65 6.86 17.63
CA PRO A 69 -8.24 6.64 18.96
C PRO A 69 -9.76 6.89 19.07
N LEU A 70 -10.38 7.42 18.02
CA LEU A 70 -11.83 7.67 17.94
C LEU A 70 -12.58 6.58 17.16
N ASP A 71 -11.88 5.68 16.46
CA ASP A 71 -12.48 4.64 15.65
C ASP A 71 -12.60 3.33 16.46
N THR A 72 -13.45 3.28 17.46
CA THR A 72 -13.79 2.04 18.17
C THR A 72 -14.69 1.19 17.26
N CYS A 73 -14.13 0.73 16.18
CA CYS A 73 -14.84 -0.06 15.17
C CYS A 73 -14.41 -1.53 15.22
N ARG A 74 -15.35 -2.41 14.88
CA ARG A 74 -15.05 -3.81 14.58
C ARG A 74 -14.11 -3.82 13.38
N PHE A 75 -13.09 -4.68 13.44
CA PHE A 75 -12.15 -4.86 12.33
C PHE A 75 -12.92 -5.29 11.08
N ASP A 76 -12.63 -4.65 9.98
CA ASP A 76 -13.09 -5.00 8.65
C ASP A 76 -11.87 -5.17 7.76
N ASP A 77 -11.94 -6.07 6.78
CA ASP A 77 -10.83 -6.34 5.87
C ASP A 77 -10.37 -5.06 5.16
N ILE A 78 -9.05 -4.89 5.12
CA ILE A 78 -8.44 -3.70 4.53
C ILE A 78 -7.81 -4.08 3.19
N ASN A 79 -8.16 -3.35 2.14
CA ASN A 79 -7.51 -3.44 0.84
C ASN A 79 -7.14 -2.05 0.35
N LEU A 80 -5.88 -1.70 0.46
CA LEU A 80 -5.37 -0.37 0.16
C LEU A 80 -4.38 -0.40 -1.00
N PHE A 81 -4.52 0.58 -1.88
CA PHE A 81 -3.55 0.91 -2.91
C PHE A 81 -3.05 2.34 -2.72
N ARG A 82 -1.72 2.50 -2.64
CA ARG A 82 -1.09 3.79 -2.39
C ARG A 82 0.11 4.01 -3.29
N LEU A 83 0.36 5.25 -3.67
CA LEU A 83 1.55 5.59 -4.45
C LEU A 83 2.71 5.97 -3.53
N VAL A 84 2.52 6.97 -2.68
CA VAL A 84 3.58 7.49 -1.82
C VAL A 84 3.04 7.87 -0.46
N GLY A 85 3.77 7.52 0.60
CA GLY A 85 3.46 7.98 1.94
C GLY A 85 3.90 7.00 3.03
N LYS A 86 3.83 7.47 4.27
CA LYS A 86 4.02 6.64 5.46
C LYS A 86 2.66 6.20 5.97
N ASP A 87 2.49 4.89 6.14
CA ASP A 87 1.28 4.32 6.71
C ASP A 87 1.57 3.75 8.09
N THR A 88 0.71 4.08 9.06
CA THR A 88 0.72 3.47 10.38
C THR A 88 -0.64 2.85 10.63
N ILE A 89 -0.67 1.54 10.87
CA ILE A 89 -1.88 0.76 11.12
C ILE A 89 -1.90 0.35 12.58
N HIS A 90 -2.89 0.85 13.34
CA HIS A 90 -3.07 0.60 14.77
C HIS A 90 -4.09 -0.50 15.01
N LEU A 91 -3.69 -1.75 14.97
CA LEU A 91 -4.58 -2.89 15.25
C LEU A 91 -4.93 -3.02 16.74
N GLU A 92 -4.20 -2.33 17.61
CA GLU A 92 -4.49 -2.26 19.05
C GLU A 92 -5.78 -1.50 19.39
N GLN A 93 -6.26 -0.68 18.45
CA GLN A 93 -7.43 0.17 18.65
C GLN A 93 -8.70 -0.43 18.03
N VAL A 94 -8.62 -1.62 17.48
CA VAL A 94 -9.71 -2.29 16.77
C VAL A 94 -10.09 -3.59 17.45
N ILE A 95 -11.38 -3.90 17.49
CA ILE A 95 -11.87 -5.16 18.02
C ILE A 95 -11.71 -6.25 16.97
N ILE A 96 -10.71 -7.09 17.13
CA ILE A 96 -10.47 -8.26 16.29
C ILE A 96 -11.26 -9.43 16.88
N THR A 97 -12.29 -9.90 16.18
CA THR A 97 -13.23 -10.89 16.70
C THR A 97 -13.05 -12.31 16.14
N ASN A 98 -12.46 -12.46 14.94
CA ASN A 98 -12.45 -13.71 14.20
C ASN A 98 -11.05 -14.08 13.69
N HIS A 99 -10.96 -15.29 13.06
CA HIS A 99 -9.74 -15.80 12.46
C HIS A 99 -9.39 -15.25 11.07
N ASP A 100 -10.36 -14.77 10.31
CA ASP A 100 -10.18 -14.50 8.87
C ASP A 100 -9.98 -13.01 8.55
N ASN A 101 -9.27 -12.28 9.42
CA ASN A 101 -9.00 -10.87 9.18
C ASN A 101 -7.84 -10.70 8.20
N VAL A 102 -8.06 -9.92 7.12
CA VAL A 102 -7.07 -9.74 6.07
C VAL A 102 -6.74 -8.26 5.87
N ILE A 103 -5.45 -7.97 5.79
CA ILE A 103 -4.93 -6.66 5.41
C ILE A 103 -4.13 -6.83 4.14
N ILE A 104 -4.55 -6.17 3.07
CA ILE A 104 -3.82 -6.10 1.81
C ILE A 104 -3.39 -4.66 1.59
N LEU A 105 -2.09 -4.41 1.57
CA LEU A 105 -1.54 -3.10 1.27
C LEU A 105 -0.58 -3.20 0.09
N ARG A 106 -0.88 -2.44 -0.95
CA ARG A 106 -0.02 -2.30 -2.13
C ARG A 106 0.47 -0.87 -2.21
N LYS A 107 1.78 -0.69 -2.28
CA LYS A 107 2.42 0.62 -2.23
C LYS A 107 3.60 0.69 -3.18
N PHE A 108 3.83 1.85 -3.79
CA PHE A 108 5.06 2.07 -4.54
C PHE A 108 6.19 2.56 -3.65
N PHE A 109 6.00 3.67 -2.94
CA PHE A 109 7.07 4.29 -2.15
C PHE A 109 6.62 4.63 -0.74
N GLY A 110 7.46 4.31 0.24
CA GLY A 110 7.31 4.74 1.62
C GLY A 110 7.18 3.62 2.64
N ASN A 111 7.34 3.99 3.89
CA ASN A 111 7.43 3.05 4.99
C ASN A 111 6.03 2.66 5.51
N THR A 112 5.94 1.45 6.04
CA THR A 112 4.72 0.92 6.66
C THR A 112 5.04 0.41 8.05
N LYS A 113 4.30 0.92 9.05
CA LYS A 113 4.38 0.46 10.44
C LYS A 113 3.05 -0.14 10.86
N ILE A 114 3.07 -1.35 11.40
CA ILE A 114 1.89 -2.06 11.87
C ILE A 114 2.08 -2.37 13.35
N ILE A 115 1.15 -1.90 14.16
CA ILE A 115 1.15 -2.12 15.61
C ILE A 115 0.09 -3.17 15.92
N VAL A 116 0.52 -4.32 16.44
CA VAL A 116 -0.33 -5.48 16.68
C VAL A 116 -0.47 -5.72 18.18
N PRO A 117 -1.68 -6.01 18.69
CA PRO A 117 -1.89 -6.42 20.09
C PRO A 117 -1.18 -7.74 20.41
N VAL A 118 -0.85 -7.96 21.69
CA VAL A 118 -0.14 -9.17 22.15
C VAL A 118 -0.96 -10.45 21.97
N ASP A 119 -2.27 -10.35 22.04
CA ASP A 119 -3.23 -11.46 21.96
C ASP A 119 -3.61 -11.89 20.54
N VAL A 120 -3.06 -11.21 19.52
CA VAL A 120 -3.35 -11.47 18.11
C VAL A 120 -2.19 -12.18 17.43
N ALA A 121 -2.48 -13.31 16.80
CA ALA A 121 -1.52 -14.03 15.97
C ALA A 121 -1.44 -13.42 14.57
N VAL A 122 -0.23 -13.32 14.02
CA VAL A 122 0.04 -12.63 12.76
C VAL A 122 0.67 -13.58 11.76
N SER A 123 0.15 -13.55 10.54
CA SER A 123 0.81 -14.12 9.36
C SER A 123 1.11 -12.98 8.39
N LEU A 124 2.39 -12.68 8.21
CA LEU A 124 2.88 -11.61 7.36
C LEU A 124 3.48 -12.19 6.09
N LYS A 125 3.01 -11.71 4.93
CA LYS A 125 3.64 -11.96 3.64
C LYS A 125 4.04 -10.62 3.02
N VAL A 126 5.34 -10.41 2.86
CA VAL A 126 5.89 -9.18 2.26
C VAL A 126 6.52 -9.53 0.94
N ASN A 127 6.19 -8.75 -0.08
CA ASN A 127 6.87 -8.72 -1.36
C ASN A 127 7.45 -7.32 -1.56
N ASN A 128 8.78 -7.21 -1.53
CA ASN A 128 9.47 -5.93 -1.60
C ASN A 128 10.55 -5.95 -2.67
N LEU A 129 10.58 -4.90 -3.52
CA LEU A 129 11.66 -4.76 -4.48
C LEU A 129 12.93 -4.26 -3.81
N TYR A 130 12.81 -3.28 -2.90
CA TYR A 130 13.95 -2.77 -2.12
C TYR A 130 13.50 -2.20 -0.78
N GLY A 131 14.08 -2.69 0.31
CA GLY A 131 13.82 -2.18 1.66
C GLY A 131 14.13 -3.19 2.75
N GLU A 132 13.76 -2.83 3.96
CA GLU A 132 14.01 -3.60 5.17
C GLU A 132 12.69 -4.06 5.80
N LEU A 133 12.72 -5.25 6.38
CA LEU A 133 11.62 -5.78 7.16
C LEU A 133 12.07 -6.07 8.59
N GLN A 134 11.37 -5.48 9.55
CA GLN A 134 11.47 -5.83 10.97
C GLN A 134 10.15 -6.46 11.44
N PHE A 135 10.21 -7.67 11.96
CA PHE A 135 9.03 -8.43 12.39
C PHE A 135 9.12 -8.82 13.86
N LEU A 136 8.24 -8.23 14.68
CA LEU A 136 8.04 -8.57 16.11
C LEU A 136 9.36 -8.64 16.92
N GLY A 137 10.26 -7.69 16.72
CA GLY A 137 11.54 -7.64 17.43
C GLY A 137 12.60 -8.63 16.95
N GLN A 138 12.35 -9.34 15.86
CA GLN A 138 13.35 -10.19 15.21
C GLN A 138 14.42 -9.33 14.49
N PRO A 139 15.56 -9.93 14.11
CA PRO A 139 16.57 -9.24 13.30
C PRO A 139 15.96 -8.63 12.04
N VAL A 140 16.56 -7.55 11.58
CA VAL A 140 16.12 -6.88 10.35
C VAL A 140 16.51 -7.72 9.14
N TYR A 141 15.56 -7.93 8.25
CA TYR A 141 15.76 -8.62 6.97
C TYR A 141 15.87 -7.59 5.86
N GLU A 142 16.98 -7.56 5.15
CA GLU A 142 17.09 -6.80 3.89
C GLU A 142 16.40 -7.56 2.77
N LEU A 143 15.48 -6.93 2.08
CA LEU A 143 14.74 -7.51 0.96
C LEU A 143 15.15 -6.82 -0.34
N ARG A 144 15.55 -7.61 -1.33
CA ARG A 144 15.94 -7.13 -2.66
C ARG A 144 15.27 -7.98 -3.73
N ASN A 145 14.11 -7.54 -4.20
CA ASN A 145 13.25 -8.27 -5.14
C ASN A 145 12.88 -9.67 -4.61
N GLU A 146 12.50 -9.71 -3.34
CA GLU A 146 12.21 -10.94 -2.61
C GLU A 146 10.82 -10.93 -2.00
N SER A 147 10.28 -12.14 -1.82
CA SER A 147 9.04 -12.38 -1.08
C SER A 147 9.36 -13.18 0.16
N LEU A 148 9.06 -12.61 1.33
CA LEU A 148 9.26 -13.24 2.64
C LEU A 148 7.91 -13.50 3.30
N SER A 149 7.75 -14.70 3.89
CA SER A 149 6.57 -15.07 4.65
C SER A 149 6.98 -15.42 6.08
N LEU A 150 6.44 -14.70 7.04
CA LEU A 150 6.68 -14.88 8.47
C LEU A 150 5.35 -15.11 9.17
N THR A 151 5.29 -16.10 10.06
CA THR A 151 4.06 -16.45 10.75
C THR A 151 4.39 -16.73 12.22
N THR A 152 3.58 -16.21 13.14
CA THR A 152 3.71 -16.54 14.56
C THR A 152 3.38 -18.02 14.80
N PRO A 153 4.07 -18.72 15.70
CA PRO A 153 3.89 -20.16 15.93
C PRO A 153 2.44 -20.56 16.19
N ASP A 154 1.71 -19.73 16.92
CA ASP A 154 0.35 -20.00 17.36
C ASP A 154 -0.73 -19.60 16.35
N PHE A 155 -0.37 -19.15 15.14
CA PHE A 155 -1.31 -18.60 14.16
C PHE A 155 -2.50 -19.54 13.85
N LYS A 156 -2.26 -20.84 13.75
CA LYS A 156 -3.30 -21.84 13.45
C LYS A 156 -4.22 -22.17 14.64
N ARG A 157 -3.79 -21.87 15.85
CA ARG A 157 -4.51 -22.23 17.09
C ARG A 157 -5.08 -20.99 17.80
N ALA A 158 -4.65 -19.81 17.41
CA ALA A 158 -5.07 -18.57 18.06
C ALA A 158 -6.56 -18.28 17.77
N HIS A 159 -7.27 -17.81 18.77
CA HIS A 159 -8.68 -17.38 18.60
C HIS A 159 -8.81 -16.10 17.76
N LYS A 160 -7.75 -15.28 17.74
CA LYS A 160 -7.69 -14.04 16.98
C LYS A 160 -6.46 -14.04 16.09
N SER A 161 -6.65 -13.89 14.82
CA SER A 161 -5.56 -13.87 13.86
C SER A 161 -5.76 -12.83 12.76
N VAL A 162 -4.65 -12.29 12.28
CA VAL A 162 -4.64 -11.33 11.16
C VAL A 162 -3.61 -11.79 10.14
N LYS A 163 -4.05 -11.87 8.89
CA LYS A 163 -3.19 -12.12 7.73
C LYS A 163 -2.87 -10.81 7.03
N ILE A 164 -1.60 -10.48 6.96
CA ILE A 164 -1.11 -9.24 6.38
C ILE A 164 -0.36 -9.55 5.09
N VAL A 165 -0.80 -8.98 3.99
CA VAL A 165 -0.14 -9.09 2.68
C VAL A 165 0.31 -7.70 2.25
N LEU A 166 1.62 -7.50 2.18
CA LEU A 166 2.24 -6.25 1.78
C LEU A 166 2.97 -6.42 0.46
N SER A 167 2.74 -5.50 -0.47
CA SER A 167 3.51 -5.40 -1.70
C SER A 167 4.02 -3.97 -1.82
N THR A 168 5.33 -3.79 -1.67
CA THR A 168 5.97 -2.48 -1.70
C THR A 168 7.06 -2.47 -2.76
N PHE A 169 7.17 -1.38 -3.50
CA PHE A 169 8.26 -1.23 -4.46
C PHE A 169 9.53 -0.80 -3.75
N VAL A 170 9.50 0.31 -3.02
CA VAL A 170 10.60 0.79 -2.18
C VAL A 170 10.07 1.29 -0.85
N GLY A 171 10.55 0.72 0.25
CA GLY A 171 10.19 1.14 1.59
C GLY A 171 10.41 0.09 2.64
N ASN A 172 10.47 0.52 3.89
CA ASN A 172 10.68 -0.34 5.03
C ASN A 172 9.35 -0.74 5.66
N VAL A 173 9.30 -1.97 6.14
CA VAL A 173 8.14 -2.54 6.82
C VAL A 173 8.52 -2.88 8.26
N GLU A 174 7.77 -2.37 9.20
CA GLU A 174 7.97 -2.60 10.63
C GLU A 174 6.67 -3.15 11.23
N VAL A 175 6.73 -4.33 11.83
CA VAL A 175 5.64 -4.92 12.60
C VAL A 175 6.07 -5.02 14.04
N VAL A 176 5.37 -4.32 14.93
CA VAL A 176 5.68 -4.27 16.36
C VAL A 176 4.50 -4.77 17.19
N ARG A 177 4.78 -5.33 18.35
CA ARG A 177 3.77 -5.65 19.37
C ARG A 177 3.67 -4.53 20.39
N LYS A 178 2.46 -4.29 20.84
CA LYS A 178 2.18 -3.36 21.93
C LYS A 178 1.11 -3.95 22.85
#